data_a4f5e86448672cada01c7c601f80354b
#
_entry.id   a4f5e86448672cada01c7c601f80354b
#
_cell.length_a   1.000
_cell.length_b   1.000
_cell.length_c   1.000
_cell.angle_alpha   90.00
_cell.angle_beta   90.00
_cell.angle_gamma   90.00
#
_symmetry.space_group_name_H-M   'P 1'
#
loop_
_entity.id
_entity.type
_entity.pdbx_description
1 polymer ?
#
loop_
_entity_poly.entity_id
_entity_poly.type
_entity_poly.pdbx_seq_one_letter_code
_entity_poly.pdbx_strand_id
1 'polypeptide(L)'
;MKYLALAAAAAFSIIAPSVSHATTINITNYSFSTGSQDGLLHLTAGGPFNNTTPSFGQFKLTGTNVTAGNTPVTFFTYCVDLANALFVPGAFTVEPLSLLFSPTQATNMTKLLANVASPVTADQSAAMQLAMWEIAFDLSASQDVQSGGTQGDFWVTSGSSSTARTLANSYLANLTTWSVPAGGNAYLLYNAQNQSQIFFAAVAVPEAATWGMMIVGFGVVGATMRRRKQAYRLA
;
A
#
# COMPACT_ATOMS: atom_id res chain seq x y z
N MET A 1 -28.56 -37.57 49.95
CA MET A 1 -27.82 -36.39 49.48
C MET A 1 -26.75 -36.85 48.51
N LYS A 2 -26.97 -36.68 47.20
CA LYS A 2 -26.02 -37.06 46.14
C LYS A 2 -25.62 -35.77 45.42
N TYR A 3 -24.38 -35.34 45.62
CA TYR A 3 -23.83 -34.19 44.89
C TYR A 3 -23.39 -34.63 43.51
N LEU A 4 -24.08 -34.13 42.47
CA LEU A 4 -23.65 -34.28 41.09
C LEU A 4 -22.70 -33.10 40.76
N ALA A 5 -21.40 -33.38 40.68
CA ALA A 5 -20.41 -32.42 40.23
C ALA A 5 -20.45 -32.37 38.68
N LEU A 6 -20.94 -31.27 38.12
CA LEU A 6 -20.91 -31.02 36.69
C LEU A 6 -19.55 -30.39 36.34
N ALA A 7 -18.65 -31.18 35.77
CA ALA A 7 -17.38 -30.71 35.23
C ALA A 7 -17.66 -29.99 33.92
N ALA A 8 -17.48 -28.66 33.91
CA ALA A 8 -17.49 -27.86 32.68
C ALA A 8 -16.13 -28.04 31.97
N ALA A 9 -16.09 -28.83 30.92
CA ALA A 9 -14.94 -28.90 30.01
C ALA A 9 -14.89 -27.61 29.21
N ALA A 10 -13.94 -26.73 29.52
CA ALA A 10 -13.57 -25.61 28.69
C ALA A 10 -12.83 -26.13 27.45
N ALA A 11 -13.52 -26.17 26.32
CA ALA A 11 -12.88 -26.43 25.02
C ALA A 11 -12.01 -25.23 24.65
N PHE A 12 -10.71 -25.34 24.86
CA PHE A 12 -9.72 -24.42 24.33
C PHE A 12 -9.62 -24.69 22.81
N SER A 13 -10.32 -23.91 22.03
CA SER A 13 -10.12 -23.90 20.58
C SER A 13 -8.74 -23.28 20.32
N ILE A 14 -7.76 -24.12 20.00
CA ILE A 14 -6.48 -23.69 19.46
C ILE A 14 -6.80 -23.12 18.07
N ILE A 15 -6.86 -21.79 17.96
CA ILE A 15 -6.89 -21.12 16.67
C ILE A 15 -5.49 -21.32 16.08
N ALA A 16 -5.35 -22.32 15.22
CA ALA A 16 -4.16 -22.49 14.41
C ALA A 16 -3.95 -21.19 13.61
N PRO A 17 -2.73 -20.64 13.58
CA PRO A 17 -2.47 -19.49 12.73
C PRO A 17 -2.82 -19.89 11.30
N SER A 18 -3.80 -19.22 10.69
CA SER A 18 -4.09 -19.37 9.29
C SER A 18 -2.83 -18.98 8.53
N VAL A 19 -2.26 -19.92 7.78
CA VAL A 19 -1.19 -19.60 6.82
C VAL A 19 -1.81 -18.62 5.85
N SER A 20 -1.41 -17.36 5.95
CA SER A 20 -1.83 -16.33 5.01
C SER A 20 -1.21 -16.69 3.66
N HIS A 21 -2.01 -17.28 2.78
CA HIS A 21 -1.58 -17.45 1.40
C HIS A 21 -1.38 -16.05 0.80
N ALA A 22 -0.23 -15.81 0.19
CA ALA A 22 0.03 -14.57 -0.53
C ALA A 22 -1.08 -14.36 -1.57
N THR A 23 -1.68 -13.18 -1.55
CA THR A 23 -2.75 -12.84 -2.50
C THR A 23 -2.15 -12.71 -3.90
N THR A 24 -2.60 -13.55 -4.83
CA THR A 24 -2.16 -13.52 -6.24
C THR A 24 -3.12 -12.70 -7.08
N ILE A 25 -2.59 -11.72 -7.78
CA ILE A 25 -3.31 -10.84 -8.71
C ILE A 25 -2.78 -11.09 -10.12
N ASN A 26 -3.66 -11.40 -11.05
CA ASN A 26 -3.33 -11.47 -12.47
C ASN A 26 -3.73 -10.15 -13.14
N ILE A 27 -2.76 -9.32 -13.49
CA ILE A 27 -2.97 -8.06 -14.20
C ILE A 27 -3.02 -8.35 -15.70
N THR A 28 -4.07 -7.91 -16.34
CA THR A 28 -4.34 -8.15 -17.77
C THR A 28 -4.22 -6.92 -18.65
N ASN A 29 -4.32 -5.72 -18.03
CA ASN A 29 -4.20 -4.47 -18.77
C ASN A 29 -3.72 -3.33 -17.87
N TYR A 30 -3.10 -2.31 -18.51
CA TYR A 30 -2.72 -1.06 -17.84
C TYR A 30 -2.92 0.15 -18.75
N SER A 31 -3.07 1.31 -18.12
CA SER A 31 -3.06 2.63 -18.75
C SER A 31 -2.58 3.67 -17.74
N PHE A 32 -2.22 4.86 -18.18
CA PHE A 32 -2.10 6.00 -17.26
C PHE A 32 -3.49 6.51 -16.85
N SER A 33 -3.68 6.77 -15.55
CA SER A 33 -5.00 7.16 -15.00
C SER A 33 -5.43 8.56 -15.43
N THR A 34 -4.50 9.53 -15.42
CA THR A 34 -4.75 10.95 -15.71
C THR A 34 -3.75 11.52 -16.71
N GLY A 35 -3.07 10.65 -17.47
CA GLY A 35 -1.97 11.01 -18.36
C GLY A 35 -0.60 10.83 -17.72
N SER A 36 0.43 11.13 -18.50
CA SER A 36 1.83 10.98 -18.13
C SER A 36 2.63 12.19 -18.58
N GLN A 37 3.82 12.34 -18.01
CA GLN A 37 4.88 13.22 -18.47
C GLN A 37 6.09 12.37 -18.87
N ASP A 38 7.06 12.98 -19.51
CA ASP A 38 8.34 12.37 -19.84
C ASP A 38 9.50 13.20 -19.31
N GLY A 39 10.65 12.59 -19.19
CA GLY A 39 11.89 13.23 -18.78
C GLY A 39 13.06 12.29 -18.88
N LEU A 40 14.25 12.84 -19.09
CA LEU A 40 15.47 12.05 -19.13
C LEU A 40 15.84 11.62 -17.71
N LEU A 41 15.72 10.33 -17.43
CA LEU A 41 16.07 9.72 -16.15
C LEU A 41 17.57 9.48 -16.03
N HIS A 42 18.09 9.77 -14.84
CA HIS A 42 19.47 9.46 -14.47
C HIS A 42 19.49 8.66 -13.17
N LEU A 43 20.32 7.62 -13.17
CA LEU A 43 20.54 6.74 -12.01
C LEU A 43 22.05 6.52 -11.83
N THR A 44 22.59 6.86 -10.66
CA THR A 44 24.01 6.60 -10.35
C THR A 44 24.35 5.11 -10.43
N ALA A 45 23.43 4.26 -9.98
CA ALA A 45 23.57 2.80 -10.06
C ALA A 45 23.50 2.25 -11.50
N GLY A 46 23.12 3.07 -12.51
CA GLY A 46 22.87 2.62 -13.88
C GLY A 46 21.56 1.85 -14.00
N GLY A 47 21.48 1.00 -15.03
CA GLY A 47 20.30 0.16 -15.28
C GLY A 47 19.59 0.49 -16.59
N PRO A 48 18.56 -0.28 -16.97
CA PRO A 48 17.92 -0.20 -18.30
C PRO A 48 17.18 1.12 -18.55
N PHE A 49 16.76 1.81 -17.50
CA PHE A 49 16.09 3.11 -17.63
C PHE A 49 17.04 4.30 -17.46
N ASN A 50 18.33 4.06 -17.10
CA ASN A 50 19.31 5.14 -17.00
C ASN A 50 19.57 5.77 -18.37
N ASN A 51 19.60 7.10 -18.44
CA ASN A 51 19.75 7.88 -19.66
C ASN A 51 18.67 7.58 -20.73
N THR A 52 17.45 7.25 -20.28
CA THR A 52 16.28 7.07 -21.16
C THR A 52 15.20 8.09 -20.83
N THR A 53 14.24 8.25 -21.74
CA THR A 53 13.12 9.20 -21.59
C THR A 53 11.80 8.44 -21.56
N PRO A 54 11.49 7.68 -20.50
CA PRO A 54 10.21 6.99 -20.40
C PRO A 54 9.07 7.97 -20.11
N SER A 55 7.85 7.56 -20.44
CA SER A 55 6.65 8.18 -19.90
C SER A 55 6.39 7.66 -18.48
N PHE A 56 6.03 8.55 -17.56
CA PHE A 56 5.78 8.20 -16.16
C PHE A 56 4.59 8.95 -15.57
N GLY A 57 3.94 8.30 -14.64
CA GLY A 57 2.74 8.77 -13.96
C GLY A 57 2.03 7.65 -13.23
N GLN A 58 0.83 7.91 -12.72
CA GLN A 58 0.02 6.91 -12.04
C GLN A 58 -0.54 5.90 -13.04
N PHE A 59 -0.27 4.63 -12.81
CA PHE A 59 -0.89 3.54 -13.56
C PHE A 59 -2.26 3.20 -13.02
N LYS A 60 -3.20 2.91 -13.93
CA LYS A 60 -4.42 2.18 -13.66
C LYS A 60 -4.25 0.76 -14.17
N LEU A 61 -4.13 -0.20 -13.25
CA LEU A 61 -4.00 -1.62 -13.55
C LEU A 61 -5.35 -2.29 -13.39
N THR A 62 -5.71 -3.17 -14.32
CA THR A 62 -6.93 -3.99 -14.24
C THR A 62 -6.61 -5.46 -14.40
N GLY A 63 -7.35 -6.30 -13.70
CA GLY A 63 -7.10 -7.74 -13.70
C GLY A 63 -8.06 -8.50 -12.80
N THR A 64 -7.60 -9.62 -12.26
CA THR A 64 -8.39 -10.48 -11.37
C THR A 64 -7.60 -10.89 -10.14
N ASN A 65 -8.27 -10.98 -9.00
CA ASN A 65 -7.73 -11.59 -7.79
C ASN A 65 -7.94 -13.09 -7.85
N VAL A 66 -6.89 -13.84 -8.18
CA VAL A 66 -6.93 -15.30 -8.35
C VAL A 66 -7.25 -15.98 -7.02
N THR A 67 -6.66 -15.51 -5.92
CA THR A 67 -6.88 -16.06 -4.57
C THR A 67 -8.32 -15.90 -4.11
N ALA A 68 -9.02 -14.85 -4.56
CA ALA A 68 -10.43 -14.60 -4.26
C ALA A 68 -11.37 -15.05 -5.38
N GLY A 69 -11.07 -16.15 -6.07
CA GLY A 69 -11.95 -16.75 -7.07
C GLY A 69 -12.05 -15.95 -8.37
N ASN A 70 -10.97 -15.34 -8.82
CA ASN A 70 -10.89 -14.51 -10.03
C ASN A 70 -11.82 -13.29 -10.04
N THR A 71 -12.03 -12.67 -8.87
CA THR A 71 -12.83 -11.44 -8.78
C THR A 71 -12.11 -10.30 -9.50
N PRO A 72 -12.82 -9.46 -10.29
CA PRO A 72 -12.24 -8.31 -10.96
C PRO A 72 -11.63 -7.32 -9.95
N VAL A 73 -10.45 -6.79 -10.28
CA VAL A 73 -9.76 -5.79 -9.47
C VAL A 73 -9.26 -4.63 -10.33
N THR A 74 -9.19 -3.47 -9.71
CA THR A 74 -8.55 -2.28 -10.29
C THR A 74 -7.66 -1.65 -9.23
N PHE A 75 -6.42 -1.34 -9.60
CA PHE A 75 -5.45 -0.66 -8.77
C PHE A 75 -5.01 0.64 -9.41
N PHE A 76 -4.80 1.67 -8.58
CA PHE A 76 -4.06 2.87 -8.95
C PHE A 76 -2.70 2.78 -8.28
N THR A 77 -1.65 2.70 -9.10
CA THR A 77 -0.30 2.32 -8.64
C THR A 77 0.76 3.27 -9.17
N TYR A 78 1.94 3.18 -8.55
CA TYR A 78 3.15 3.81 -9.04
C TYR A 78 4.25 2.76 -9.17
N CYS A 79 5.08 2.89 -10.19
CA CYS A 79 6.24 2.05 -10.37
C CYS A 79 7.28 2.30 -9.26
N VAL A 80 7.84 1.22 -8.72
CA VAL A 80 8.95 1.27 -7.75
C VAL A 80 10.15 0.41 -8.18
N ASP A 81 10.16 -0.01 -9.45
CA ASP A 81 11.17 -0.87 -10.03
C ASP A 81 11.62 -0.30 -11.39
N LEU A 82 12.88 0.14 -11.45
CA LEU A 82 13.52 0.63 -12.68
C LEU A 82 14.47 -0.41 -13.29
N ALA A 83 14.49 -1.66 -12.79
CA ALA A 83 15.21 -2.77 -13.38
C ALA A 83 14.38 -3.54 -14.42
N ASN A 84 13.06 -3.52 -14.29
CA ASN A 84 12.14 -4.25 -15.15
C ASN A 84 11.11 -3.31 -15.80
N ALA A 85 10.66 -3.64 -17.01
CA ALA A 85 9.51 -3.02 -17.64
C ALA A 85 8.20 -3.72 -17.21
N LEU A 86 7.07 -3.01 -17.32
CA LEU A 86 5.76 -3.59 -17.05
C LEU A 86 5.26 -4.37 -18.26
N PHE A 87 5.10 -5.67 -18.09
CA PHE A 87 4.51 -6.56 -19.09
C PHE A 87 3.17 -7.11 -18.61
N VAL A 88 2.19 -7.12 -19.49
CA VAL A 88 0.87 -7.72 -19.25
C VAL A 88 0.51 -8.66 -20.41
N PRO A 89 -0.19 -9.79 -20.13
CA PRO A 89 -0.63 -10.23 -18.80
C PRO A 89 0.53 -10.64 -17.90
N GLY A 90 0.37 -10.42 -16.58
CA GLY A 90 1.38 -10.78 -15.58
C GLY A 90 0.76 -11.12 -14.24
N ALA A 91 1.31 -12.14 -13.57
CA ALA A 91 0.91 -12.52 -12.22
C ALA A 91 1.77 -11.80 -11.19
N PHE A 92 1.16 -11.22 -10.18
CA PHE A 92 1.81 -10.48 -9.09
C PHE A 92 1.34 -11.02 -7.75
N THR A 93 2.19 -10.94 -6.73
CA THR A 93 1.81 -11.17 -5.33
C THR A 93 1.66 -9.84 -4.60
N VAL A 94 0.74 -9.78 -3.64
CA VAL A 94 0.61 -8.64 -2.74
C VAL A 94 1.57 -8.84 -1.59
N GLU A 95 2.55 -7.95 -1.47
CA GLU A 95 3.65 -8.07 -0.50
C GLU A 95 3.78 -6.79 0.34
N PRO A 96 4.35 -6.89 1.55
CA PRO A 96 4.69 -5.71 2.34
C PRO A 96 5.87 -4.95 1.71
N LEU A 97 5.93 -3.63 1.93
CA LEU A 97 7.03 -2.80 1.42
C LEU A 97 8.41 -3.24 1.92
N SER A 98 8.47 -3.85 3.12
CA SER A 98 9.71 -4.36 3.72
C SER A 98 10.40 -5.46 2.90
N LEU A 99 9.72 -6.01 1.88
CA LEU A 99 10.35 -6.95 0.94
C LEU A 99 11.47 -6.28 0.12
N LEU A 100 11.29 -5.02 -0.27
CA LEU A 100 12.23 -4.30 -1.15
C LEU A 100 12.86 -3.06 -0.50
N PHE A 101 12.24 -2.49 0.52
CA PHE A 101 12.59 -1.16 1.04
C PHE A 101 12.92 -1.19 2.53
N SER A 102 13.82 -0.30 2.93
CA SER A 102 14.11 -0.04 4.33
C SER A 102 12.88 0.53 5.07
N PRO A 103 12.82 0.45 6.41
CA PRO A 103 11.70 1.01 7.18
C PRO A 103 11.46 2.50 6.92
N THR A 104 12.51 3.28 6.70
CA THR A 104 12.40 4.72 6.40
C THR A 104 11.78 4.96 5.03
N GLN A 105 12.25 4.25 3.98
CA GLN A 105 11.68 4.34 2.64
C GLN A 105 10.21 3.90 2.65
N ALA A 106 9.89 2.76 3.26
CA ALA A 106 8.53 2.24 3.37
C ALA A 106 7.59 3.25 4.08
N THR A 107 8.07 3.89 5.15
CA THR A 107 7.31 4.93 5.87
C THR A 107 7.08 6.15 4.99
N ASN A 108 8.10 6.66 4.29
CA ASN A 108 7.99 7.83 3.44
C ASN A 108 7.08 7.57 2.23
N MET A 109 7.18 6.42 1.58
CA MET A 109 6.28 6.01 0.50
C MET A 109 4.83 5.94 0.97
N THR A 110 4.59 5.37 2.16
CA THR A 110 3.24 5.28 2.74
C THR A 110 2.70 6.66 3.07
N LYS A 111 3.50 7.56 3.64
CA LYS A 111 3.12 8.96 3.89
C LYS A 111 2.75 9.69 2.59
N LEU A 112 3.57 9.54 1.55
CA LEU A 112 3.33 10.15 0.25
C LEU A 112 1.98 9.70 -0.32
N LEU A 113 1.71 8.40 -0.37
CA LEU A 113 0.46 7.85 -0.87
C LEU A 113 -0.77 8.22 -0.02
N ALA A 114 -0.59 8.38 1.29
CA ALA A 114 -1.67 8.69 2.22
C ALA A 114 -2.09 10.16 2.22
N ASN A 115 -1.16 11.08 1.87
CA ASN A 115 -1.38 12.52 2.05
C ASN A 115 -1.53 13.27 0.72
N VAL A 116 -1.08 12.70 -0.40
CA VAL A 116 -1.33 13.29 -1.72
C VAL A 116 -2.63 12.74 -2.26
N ALA A 117 -3.57 13.63 -2.54
CA ALA A 117 -4.84 13.26 -3.16
C ALA A 117 -4.62 12.57 -4.52
N SER A 118 -5.59 11.76 -4.96
CA SER A 118 -5.56 11.18 -6.30
C SER A 118 -5.29 12.24 -7.35
N PRO A 119 -4.30 12.05 -8.23
CA PRO A 119 -3.94 13.06 -9.21
C PRO A 119 -5.09 13.30 -10.18
N VAL A 120 -5.30 14.57 -10.53
CA VAL A 120 -6.31 15.00 -11.51
C VAL A 120 -5.69 15.55 -12.80
N THR A 121 -4.36 15.73 -12.82
CA THR A 121 -3.58 16.16 -13.98
C THR A 121 -2.39 15.24 -14.24
N ALA A 122 -1.87 15.28 -15.47
CA ALA A 122 -0.66 14.55 -15.84
C ALA A 122 0.56 14.99 -15.00
N ASP A 123 0.68 16.29 -14.67
CA ASP A 123 1.76 16.81 -13.84
C ASP A 123 1.70 16.28 -12.40
N GLN A 124 0.52 16.22 -11.79
CA GLN A 124 0.35 15.63 -10.45
C GLN A 124 0.63 14.14 -10.44
N SER A 125 0.17 13.43 -11.46
CA SER A 125 0.43 12.01 -11.70
C SER A 125 1.93 11.73 -11.81
N ALA A 126 2.62 12.50 -12.63
CA ALA A 126 4.07 12.40 -12.81
C ALA A 126 4.85 12.82 -11.57
N ALA A 127 4.44 13.88 -10.87
CA ALA A 127 5.08 14.34 -9.65
C ALA A 127 5.10 13.26 -8.55
N MET A 128 3.98 12.57 -8.37
CA MET A 128 3.89 11.43 -7.45
C MET A 128 4.85 10.32 -7.85
N GLN A 129 4.92 10.00 -9.15
CA GLN A 129 5.83 8.96 -9.64
C GLN A 129 7.29 9.34 -9.42
N LEU A 130 7.66 10.60 -9.67
CA LEU A 130 9.03 11.11 -9.44
C LEU A 130 9.40 11.09 -7.96
N ALA A 131 8.52 11.57 -7.08
CA ALA A 131 8.74 11.52 -5.63
C ALA A 131 8.85 10.07 -5.12
N MET A 132 8.11 9.14 -5.71
CA MET A 132 8.19 7.72 -5.38
C MET A 132 9.55 7.12 -5.77
N TRP A 133 10.06 7.44 -6.96
CA TRP A 133 11.38 6.99 -7.40
C TRP A 133 12.52 7.63 -6.59
N GLU A 134 12.40 8.90 -6.23
CA GLU A 134 13.34 9.58 -5.36
C GLU A 134 13.48 8.84 -4.01
N ILE A 135 12.35 8.51 -3.36
CA ILE A 135 12.38 7.74 -2.12
C ILE A 135 12.95 6.33 -2.33
N ALA A 136 12.66 5.71 -3.48
CA ALA A 136 13.08 4.34 -3.78
C ALA A 136 14.59 4.22 -4.07
N PHE A 137 15.14 5.16 -4.83
CA PHE A 137 16.46 5.02 -5.45
C PHE A 137 17.49 6.04 -4.94
N ASP A 138 17.07 7.16 -4.38
CA ASP A 138 17.98 8.10 -3.74
C ASP A 138 18.12 7.80 -2.26
N LEU A 139 19.30 7.33 -1.88
CA LEU A 139 19.67 7.04 -0.48
C LEU A 139 20.43 8.20 0.16
N SER A 140 20.59 9.32 -0.56
CA SER A 140 21.23 10.53 -0.02
C SER A 140 20.36 11.24 1.03
N ALA A 141 20.98 12.14 1.79
CA ALA A 141 20.27 12.92 2.80
C ALA A 141 19.38 14.03 2.18
N SER A 142 19.62 14.38 0.92
CA SER A 142 18.89 15.42 0.21
C SER A 142 18.01 14.80 -0.86
N GLN A 143 16.70 14.83 -0.67
CA GLN A 143 15.76 14.34 -1.66
C GLN A 143 15.35 15.47 -2.61
N ASP A 144 15.89 15.46 -3.83
CA ASP A 144 15.64 16.47 -4.88
C ASP A 144 15.69 15.83 -6.27
N VAL A 145 14.54 15.62 -6.87
CA VAL A 145 14.40 14.99 -8.20
C VAL A 145 15.04 15.80 -9.36
N GLN A 146 15.56 16.99 -9.10
CA GLN A 146 16.19 17.84 -10.11
C GLN A 146 17.72 17.90 -9.96
N SER A 147 18.25 17.53 -8.81
CA SER A 147 19.66 17.60 -8.48
C SER A 147 20.30 16.21 -8.53
N GLY A 148 21.32 16.04 -9.35
CA GLY A 148 22.00 14.77 -9.55
C GLY A 148 23.51 14.87 -9.33
N GLY A 149 24.17 13.75 -9.55
CA GLY A 149 25.61 13.60 -9.44
C GLY A 149 26.08 13.51 -8.00
N THR A 150 26.73 14.54 -7.46
CA THR A 150 27.24 14.56 -6.07
C THR A 150 26.14 14.78 -5.03
N GLN A 151 24.91 15.08 -5.44
CA GLN A 151 23.81 15.45 -4.55
C GLN A 151 22.68 14.42 -4.48
N GLY A 152 22.65 13.44 -5.39
CA GLY A 152 21.62 12.41 -5.42
C GLY A 152 21.96 11.23 -6.33
N ASP A 153 21.35 10.10 -6.06
CA ASP A 153 21.49 8.85 -6.83
C ASP A 153 20.44 8.71 -7.94
N PHE A 154 19.36 9.49 -7.86
CA PHE A 154 18.29 9.58 -8.84
C PHE A 154 17.99 11.03 -9.16
N TRP A 155 17.82 11.39 -10.45
CA TRP A 155 17.33 12.69 -10.86
C TRP A 155 16.75 12.67 -12.27
N VAL A 156 15.94 13.66 -12.60
CA VAL A 156 15.31 13.79 -13.92
C VAL A 156 15.57 15.16 -14.51
N THR A 157 16.00 15.17 -15.77
CA THR A 157 16.23 16.39 -16.55
C THR A 157 15.33 16.40 -17.79
N SER A 158 15.22 17.56 -18.46
CA SER A 158 14.53 17.75 -19.74
C SER A 158 13.10 17.17 -19.83
N GLY A 159 12.54 17.09 -21.02
CA GLY A 159 11.20 16.57 -21.28
C GLY A 159 10.07 17.50 -20.80
N SER A 160 8.85 16.98 -20.79
CA SER A 160 7.62 17.70 -20.38
C SER A 160 7.45 17.83 -18.85
N SER A 161 8.38 17.30 -18.07
CA SER A 161 8.24 17.10 -16.63
C SER A 161 8.63 18.29 -15.73
N SER A 162 8.88 19.50 -16.25
CA SER A 162 9.38 20.62 -15.42
C SER A 162 8.45 20.98 -14.24
N THR A 163 7.15 21.10 -14.49
CA THR A 163 6.14 21.35 -13.45
C THR A 163 6.05 20.17 -12.48
N ALA A 164 6.06 18.94 -13.00
CA ALA A 164 6.01 17.73 -12.21
C ALA A 164 7.22 17.60 -11.26
N ARG A 165 8.44 17.96 -11.70
CA ARG A 165 9.65 17.95 -10.87
C ARG A 165 9.55 18.92 -9.70
N THR A 166 9.09 20.15 -9.95
CA THR A 166 8.90 21.15 -8.90
C THR A 166 7.86 20.68 -7.88
N LEU A 167 6.77 20.10 -8.34
CA LEU A 167 5.72 19.58 -7.49
C LEU A 167 6.19 18.35 -6.69
N ALA A 168 6.99 17.45 -7.29
CA ALA A 168 7.60 16.31 -6.60
C ALA A 168 8.47 16.76 -5.42
N ASN A 169 9.34 17.76 -5.62
CA ASN A 169 10.16 18.32 -4.57
C ASN A 169 9.30 18.95 -3.44
N SER A 170 8.17 19.56 -3.77
CA SER A 170 7.20 20.04 -2.77
C SER A 170 6.61 18.88 -1.96
N TYR A 171 6.30 17.74 -2.56
CA TYR A 171 5.81 16.56 -1.84
C TYR A 171 6.87 15.97 -0.91
N LEU A 172 8.11 15.85 -1.40
CA LEU A 172 9.24 15.35 -0.61
C LEU A 172 9.51 16.21 0.62
N ALA A 173 9.49 17.55 0.46
CA ALA A 173 9.68 18.48 1.56
C ALA A 173 8.62 18.33 2.68
N ASN A 174 7.42 17.90 2.34
CA ASN A 174 6.32 17.71 3.29
C ASN A 174 6.37 16.38 4.05
N LEU A 175 7.22 15.43 3.68
CA LEU A 175 7.29 14.10 4.32
C LEU A 175 7.60 14.17 5.82
N THR A 176 8.31 15.19 6.28
CA THR A 176 8.62 15.40 7.70
C THR A 176 7.40 15.77 8.53
N THR A 177 6.41 16.43 7.93
CA THR A 177 5.18 16.90 8.58
C THR A 177 4.00 15.97 8.40
N TRP A 178 4.02 15.13 7.36
CA TRP A 178 2.95 14.20 7.07
C TRP A 178 2.94 12.98 8.00
N SER A 179 1.74 12.47 8.25
CA SER A 179 1.51 11.25 9.01
C SER A 179 0.71 10.25 8.18
N VAL A 180 0.76 8.98 8.56
CA VAL A 180 -0.08 7.94 7.98
C VAL A 180 -1.35 7.84 8.82
N PRO A 181 -2.55 7.93 8.22
CA PRO A 181 -3.80 7.71 8.93
C PRO A 181 -3.86 6.30 9.56
N ALA A 182 -4.52 6.17 10.69
CA ALA A 182 -4.67 4.89 11.36
C ALA A 182 -5.30 3.85 10.41
N GLY A 183 -4.66 2.69 10.29
CA GLY A 183 -5.09 1.61 9.40
C GLY A 183 -4.74 1.79 7.92
N GLY A 184 -4.12 2.92 7.53
CA GLY A 184 -3.60 3.09 6.18
C GLY A 184 -2.27 2.36 5.99
N ASN A 185 -2.14 1.57 4.95
CA ASN A 185 -0.91 0.87 4.59
C ASN A 185 -0.67 0.89 3.08
N ALA A 186 0.59 0.89 2.70
CA ALA A 186 1.00 0.67 1.33
C ALA A 186 1.52 -0.76 1.15
N TYR A 187 1.29 -1.31 -0.03
CA TYR A 187 1.66 -2.67 -0.42
C TYR A 187 2.30 -2.67 -1.80
N LEU A 188 3.07 -3.71 -2.06
CA LEU A 188 3.60 -4.01 -3.39
C LEU A 188 2.65 -4.95 -4.15
N LEU A 189 2.50 -4.70 -5.45
CA LEU A 189 2.25 -5.75 -6.44
C LEU A 189 3.63 -6.17 -6.93
N TYR A 190 4.11 -7.30 -6.45
CA TYR A 190 5.48 -7.77 -6.66
C TYR A 190 5.55 -8.91 -7.67
N ASN A 191 6.52 -8.80 -8.58
CA ASN A 191 6.95 -9.89 -9.43
C ASN A 191 8.44 -9.69 -9.77
N ALA A 192 9.28 -10.67 -9.47
CA ALA A 192 10.74 -10.57 -9.65
C ALA A 192 11.19 -10.40 -11.12
N GLN A 193 10.32 -10.70 -12.09
CA GLN A 193 10.62 -10.65 -13.54
C GLN A 193 9.79 -9.57 -14.25
N ASN A 194 9.04 -8.76 -13.49
CA ASN A 194 8.16 -7.73 -14.02
C ASN A 194 8.24 -6.48 -13.13
N GLN A 195 7.87 -5.33 -13.67
CA GLN A 195 7.93 -4.07 -12.93
C GLN A 195 7.05 -4.09 -11.70
N SER A 196 7.65 -4.05 -10.52
CA SER A 196 6.93 -3.97 -9.25
C SER A 196 6.25 -2.62 -9.08
N GLN A 197 5.03 -2.64 -8.54
CA GLN A 197 4.17 -1.48 -8.37
C GLN A 197 3.80 -1.31 -6.91
N ILE A 198 3.60 -0.06 -6.47
CA ILE A 198 3.11 0.25 -5.12
C ILE A 198 1.70 0.81 -5.18
N PHE A 199 0.86 0.43 -4.22
CA PHE A 199 -0.49 0.98 -4.05
C PHE A 199 -0.81 1.20 -2.58
N PHE A 200 -1.79 2.06 -2.30
CA PHE A 200 -2.27 2.33 -0.96
C PHE A 200 -3.61 1.64 -0.72
N ALA A 201 -3.72 0.93 0.39
CA ALA A 201 -4.97 0.36 0.87
C ALA A 201 -5.34 1.01 2.21
N ALA A 202 -6.42 1.77 2.24
CA ALA A 202 -7.04 2.15 3.49
C ALA A 202 -7.77 0.92 4.05
N VAL A 203 -7.38 0.44 5.22
CA VAL A 203 -8.20 -0.55 5.93
C VAL A 203 -9.49 0.17 6.33
N ALA A 204 -10.62 -0.36 5.88
CA ALA A 204 -11.91 0.12 6.37
C ALA A 204 -11.91 -0.04 7.89
N VAL A 205 -11.82 1.07 8.62
CA VAL A 205 -12.04 1.05 10.07
C VAL A 205 -13.46 0.53 10.26
N PRO A 206 -13.70 -0.55 11.04
CA PRO A 206 -15.05 -1.04 11.26
C PRO A 206 -15.92 0.13 11.70
N GLU A 207 -17.00 0.39 10.96
CA GLU A 207 -17.89 1.51 11.24
C GLU A 207 -18.33 1.49 12.70
N ALA A 208 -18.56 2.68 13.29
CA ALA A 208 -19.02 2.80 14.67
C ALA A 208 -20.25 1.94 14.97
N ALA A 209 -21.07 1.63 13.95
CA ALA A 209 -22.15 0.66 13.99
C ALA A 209 -21.69 -0.76 14.36
N THR A 210 -20.54 -1.22 13.85
CA THR A 210 -19.97 -2.55 14.17
C THR A 210 -19.54 -2.60 15.64
N TRP A 211 -18.90 -1.55 16.13
CA TRP A 211 -18.56 -1.42 17.55
C TRP A 211 -19.82 -1.35 18.43
N GLY A 212 -20.83 -0.60 17.99
CA GLY A 212 -22.13 -0.51 18.66
C GLY A 212 -22.80 -1.87 18.76
N MET A 213 -22.87 -2.63 17.67
CA MET A 213 -23.43 -3.99 17.65
C MET A 213 -22.66 -4.97 18.54
N MET A 214 -21.35 -4.86 18.60
CA MET A 214 -20.50 -5.69 19.48
C MET A 214 -20.81 -5.37 20.95
N ILE A 215 -20.87 -4.08 21.34
CA ILE A 215 -21.19 -3.66 22.71
C ILE A 215 -22.59 -4.09 23.09
N VAL A 216 -23.59 -3.92 22.22
CA VAL A 216 -24.97 -4.36 22.44
C VAL A 216 -25.01 -5.89 22.58
N GLY A 217 -24.32 -6.63 21.71
CA GLY A 217 -24.26 -8.10 21.78
C GLY A 217 -23.67 -8.59 23.10
N PHE A 218 -22.54 -8.07 23.53
CA PHE A 218 -21.97 -8.41 24.84
C PHE A 218 -22.83 -7.95 26.01
N GLY A 219 -23.47 -6.79 25.89
CA GLY A 219 -24.40 -6.27 26.88
C GLY A 219 -25.59 -7.20 27.12
N VAL A 220 -26.23 -7.69 26.05
CA VAL A 220 -27.34 -8.66 26.11
C VAL A 220 -26.91 -9.98 26.74
N VAL A 221 -25.76 -10.53 26.32
CA VAL A 221 -25.21 -11.77 26.91
C VAL A 221 -24.91 -11.59 28.39
N GLY A 222 -24.28 -10.50 28.79
CA GLY A 222 -24.01 -10.18 30.20
C GLY A 222 -25.30 -10.02 31.04
N ALA A 223 -26.33 -9.36 30.51
CA ALA A 223 -27.61 -9.21 31.17
C ALA A 223 -28.36 -10.56 31.38
N THR A 224 -28.30 -11.44 30.36
CA THR A 224 -28.93 -12.77 30.47
C THR A 224 -28.23 -13.67 31.49
N MET A 225 -26.86 -13.62 31.53
CA MET A 225 -26.10 -14.34 32.53
C MET A 225 -26.39 -13.86 33.97
N ARG A 226 -26.55 -12.56 34.16
CA ARG A 226 -26.88 -11.95 35.46
C ARG A 226 -28.26 -12.38 35.94
N ARG A 227 -29.28 -12.43 35.06
CA ARG A 227 -30.63 -12.89 35.41
C ARG A 227 -30.67 -14.36 35.83
N ARG A 228 -29.87 -15.24 35.16
CA ARG A 228 -29.80 -16.65 35.57
C ARG A 228 -29.23 -16.82 36.97
N LYS A 229 -28.23 -16.04 37.39
CA LYS A 229 -27.67 -16.11 38.77
C LYS A 229 -28.66 -15.68 39.83
N GLN A 230 -29.59 -14.77 39.54
CA GLN A 230 -30.62 -14.37 40.49
C GLN A 230 -31.73 -15.43 40.68
N ALA A 231 -32.08 -16.14 39.60
CA ALA A 231 -33.07 -17.22 39.68
C ALA A 231 -32.61 -18.40 40.57
N TYR A 232 -31.31 -18.69 40.63
CA TYR A 232 -30.73 -19.73 41.48
C TYR A 232 -30.61 -19.35 42.98
N ARG A 233 -30.85 -18.07 43.37
CA ARG A 233 -30.81 -17.62 44.76
C ARG A 233 -32.18 -17.61 45.43
N LEU A 234 -33.26 -17.81 44.69
CA LEU A 234 -34.63 -17.78 45.15
C LEU A 234 -35.30 -19.17 45.14
N ALA A 235 -34.57 -20.21 44.77
CA ALA A 235 -34.97 -21.60 44.87
C ALA A 235 -34.14 -22.31 45.98
#